data_2aa7922cd6b8f70ba8414c76bdba7075
#
_entry.id   2aa7922cd6b8f70ba8414c76bdba7075
#
_cell.length_a   1.000
_cell.length_b   1.000
_cell.length_c   1.000
_cell.angle_alpha   90.00
_cell.angle_beta   90.00
_cell.angle_gamma   90.00
#
_symmetry.space_group_name_H-M   'P 1'
#
loop_
_entity.id
_entity.type
_entity.pdbx_description
1 polymer ?
#
loop_
_entity_poly.entity_id
_entity_poly.type
_entity_poly.pdbx_seq_one_letter_code
_entity_poly.pdbx_strand_id
1 'polypeptide(L)'
;MRMVNNMWLRYKKLLSTSHELYVPALPETLPYVGIVEGPFDYVLPEAVLERLRQWLSSRGIASVFYFLTEGLSAGHPTDYEISVPELTEATLSELNNGFESVLVGTDFSWALFMDHEGNLHVAGPDDLFVCLQAWDRERQL
;
A
#
# COMPACT_ATOMS: atom_id res chain seq x y z
N MET A 1 -13.18 -7.73 -5.23
CA MET A 1 -11.94 -8.27 -4.62
C MET A 1 -11.76 -9.71 -5.05
N ARG A 2 -10.58 -10.06 -5.47
CA ARG A 2 -10.24 -11.44 -5.83
C ARG A 2 -8.82 -11.78 -5.41
N MET A 3 -8.57 -13.06 -5.09
CA MET A 3 -7.22 -13.56 -4.89
C MET A 3 -6.53 -13.71 -6.25
N VAL A 4 -5.25 -13.34 -6.31
CA VAL A 4 -4.42 -13.50 -7.49
C VAL A 4 -3.19 -14.33 -7.14
N ASN A 5 -2.69 -15.10 -8.10
CA ASN A 5 -1.58 -16.02 -7.85
C ASN A 5 -0.24 -15.41 -8.30
N ASN A 6 0.76 -15.53 -7.43
CA ASN A 6 2.15 -15.21 -7.74
C ASN A 6 2.44 -13.71 -8.02
N MET A 7 1.51 -12.80 -7.74
CA MET A 7 1.77 -11.37 -7.95
C MET A 7 2.73 -10.82 -6.90
N TRP A 8 2.59 -11.26 -5.64
CA TRP A 8 3.54 -10.91 -4.58
C TRP A 8 4.96 -11.35 -4.94
N LEU A 9 5.12 -12.57 -5.47
CA LEU A 9 6.43 -13.07 -5.88
C LEU A 9 7.05 -12.24 -7.01
N ARG A 10 6.22 -11.77 -7.95
CA ARG A 10 6.68 -10.89 -9.04
C ARG A 10 7.11 -9.52 -8.49
N TYR A 11 6.31 -8.96 -7.62
CA TYR A 11 6.61 -7.68 -6.98
C TYR A 11 7.90 -7.78 -6.13
N LYS A 12 8.04 -8.87 -5.37
CA LYS A 12 9.18 -9.08 -4.48
C LYS A 12 10.52 -9.04 -5.22
N LYS A 13 10.54 -9.43 -6.50
CA LYS A 13 11.74 -9.37 -7.33
C LYS A 13 12.22 -7.94 -7.59
N LEU A 14 11.36 -6.95 -7.41
CA LEU A 14 11.67 -5.54 -7.60
C LEU A 14 12.23 -4.89 -6.34
N LEU A 15 12.20 -5.59 -5.21
CA LEU A 15 12.66 -5.07 -3.94
C LEU A 15 14.18 -5.15 -3.84
N SER A 16 14.76 -4.25 -3.04
CA SER A 16 16.18 -4.27 -2.74
C SER A 16 16.58 -5.58 -2.05
N THR A 17 17.72 -6.15 -2.45
CA THR A 17 18.29 -7.32 -1.79
C THR A 17 19.31 -6.94 -0.70
N SER A 18 19.45 -5.65 -0.40
CA SER A 18 20.34 -5.17 0.65
C SER A 18 19.95 -5.78 1.99
N HIS A 19 20.93 -6.36 2.70
CA HIS A 19 20.74 -6.92 4.04
C HIS A 19 21.04 -5.93 5.14
N GLU A 20 21.32 -4.67 4.79
CA GLU A 20 21.62 -3.61 5.75
C GLU A 20 20.34 -2.89 6.12
N LEU A 21 20.02 -2.81 7.40
CA LEU A 21 18.92 -2.05 7.99
C LEU A 21 17.53 -2.41 7.40
N TYR A 22 16.49 -2.03 8.12
CA TYR A 22 15.11 -2.17 7.68
C TYR A 22 14.89 -1.42 6.36
N VAL A 23 14.53 -2.17 5.33
CA VAL A 23 14.22 -1.60 4.01
C VAL A 23 12.71 -1.75 3.79
N PRO A 24 11.99 -0.65 3.55
CA PRO A 24 10.56 -0.76 3.21
C PRO A 24 10.35 -1.66 2.00
N ALA A 25 9.23 -2.38 1.97
CA ALA A 25 8.86 -3.26 0.86
C ALA A 25 8.41 -2.45 -0.36
N LEU A 26 9.31 -1.60 -0.87
CA LEU A 26 9.08 -0.72 -2.02
C LEU A 26 10.06 -1.05 -3.14
N PRO A 27 9.62 -1.00 -4.42
CA PRO A 27 10.50 -1.25 -5.55
C PRO A 27 11.69 -0.30 -5.56
N GLU A 28 12.88 -0.87 -5.73
CA GLU A 28 14.12 -0.10 -5.79
C GLU A 28 14.14 0.88 -6.97
N THR A 29 13.43 0.54 -8.04
CA THR A 29 13.36 1.34 -9.26
C THR A 29 12.42 2.55 -9.16
N LEU A 30 11.57 2.60 -8.12
CA LEU A 30 10.66 3.71 -7.91
C LEU A 30 11.31 4.77 -7.00
N PRO A 31 11.12 6.06 -7.30
CA PRO A 31 11.61 7.10 -6.40
C PRO A 31 10.87 7.01 -5.06
N TYR A 32 11.62 6.93 -3.97
CA TYR A 32 11.08 7.03 -2.63
C TYR A 32 10.74 8.50 -2.36
N VAL A 33 9.48 8.78 -2.10
CA VAL A 33 9.00 10.16 -1.99
C VAL A 33 8.94 10.62 -0.54
N GLY A 34 8.53 9.75 0.38
CA GLY A 34 8.47 10.14 1.78
C GLY A 34 7.56 9.24 2.62
N ILE A 35 7.35 9.67 3.86
CA ILE A 35 6.53 8.99 4.85
C ILE A 35 5.32 9.85 5.16
N VAL A 36 4.12 9.23 5.10
CA VAL A 36 2.91 9.82 5.67
C VAL A 36 2.81 9.30 7.10
N GLU A 37 2.96 10.19 8.06
CA GLU A 37 3.00 9.80 9.48
C GLU A 37 1.62 9.45 10.00
N GLY A 38 1.57 8.33 10.77
CA GLY A 38 0.38 7.90 11.48
C GLY A 38 0.30 8.49 12.89
N PRO A 39 0.01 7.65 13.89
CA PRO A 39 0.08 6.19 13.79
C PRO A 39 -1.15 5.59 13.11
N PHE A 40 -0.90 4.65 12.23
CA PHE A 40 -1.92 3.82 11.61
C PHE A 40 -1.88 2.43 12.25
N ASP A 41 -3.02 1.74 12.30
CA ASP A 41 -3.11 0.42 12.95
C ASP A 41 -3.21 -0.68 11.87
N TYR A 42 -2.09 -0.94 11.18
CA TYR A 42 -1.95 -1.93 10.11
C TYR A 42 -2.82 -1.68 8.87
N VAL A 43 -3.91 -0.96 8.99
CA VAL A 43 -4.84 -0.65 7.91
C VAL A 43 -4.99 0.86 7.83
N LEU A 44 -4.92 1.42 6.62
CA LEU A 44 -5.13 2.84 6.41
C LEU A 44 -6.55 3.25 6.78
N PRO A 45 -6.72 4.37 7.47
CA PRO A 45 -8.05 4.88 7.80
C PRO A 45 -8.80 5.30 6.53
N GLU A 46 -10.13 5.29 6.60
CA GLU A 46 -10.99 5.60 5.46
C GLU A 46 -10.70 6.97 4.85
N ALA A 47 -10.31 7.94 5.67
CA ALA A 47 -9.98 9.29 5.17
C ALA A 47 -8.79 9.28 4.20
N VAL A 48 -7.78 8.45 4.48
CA VAL A 48 -6.62 8.29 3.59
C VAL A 48 -7.01 7.49 2.35
N LEU A 49 -7.77 6.41 2.53
CA LEU A 49 -8.23 5.57 1.41
C LEU A 49 -9.14 6.32 0.46
N GLU A 50 -9.98 7.22 0.97
CA GLU A 50 -10.82 8.08 0.12
C GLU A 50 -9.95 8.95 -0.79
N ARG A 51 -8.90 9.54 -0.27
CA ARG A 51 -7.96 10.33 -1.06
C ARG A 51 -7.26 9.47 -2.10
N LEU A 52 -6.85 8.28 -1.71
CA LEU A 52 -6.23 7.34 -2.65
C LEU A 52 -7.20 6.96 -3.77
N ARG A 53 -8.46 6.66 -3.44
CA ARG A 53 -9.48 6.35 -4.45
C ARG A 53 -9.68 7.50 -5.43
N GLN A 54 -9.69 8.74 -4.93
CA GLN A 54 -9.82 9.93 -5.78
C GLN A 54 -8.64 10.07 -6.73
N TRP A 55 -7.41 9.87 -6.22
CA TRP A 55 -6.21 9.93 -7.04
C TRP A 55 -6.23 8.85 -8.13
N LEU A 56 -6.60 7.61 -7.77
CA LEU A 56 -6.70 6.48 -8.70
C LEU A 56 -7.76 6.73 -9.77
N SER A 57 -8.93 7.19 -9.37
CA SER A 57 -10.04 7.47 -10.29
C SER A 57 -9.69 8.58 -11.26
N SER A 58 -8.99 9.63 -10.81
CA SER A 58 -8.57 10.73 -11.69
C SER A 58 -7.59 10.27 -12.76
N ARG A 59 -6.91 9.15 -12.56
CA ARG A 59 -5.96 8.56 -13.51
C ARG A 59 -6.55 7.41 -14.32
N GLY A 60 -7.84 7.13 -14.14
CA GLY A 60 -8.51 6.03 -14.86
C GLY A 60 -8.06 4.64 -14.40
N ILE A 61 -7.51 4.51 -13.18
CA ILE A 61 -7.07 3.24 -12.64
C ILE A 61 -8.26 2.53 -12.02
N ALA A 62 -8.50 1.28 -12.41
CA ALA A 62 -9.69 0.52 -12.01
C ALA A 62 -9.47 -0.38 -10.79
N SER A 63 -8.24 -0.85 -10.59
CA SER A 63 -7.93 -1.78 -9.49
C SER A 63 -6.47 -1.65 -9.07
N VAL A 64 -6.17 -2.21 -7.89
CA VAL A 64 -4.83 -2.22 -7.29
C VAL A 64 -4.53 -3.61 -6.74
N PHE A 65 -3.25 -3.90 -6.52
CA PHE A 65 -2.86 -5.10 -5.78
C PHE A 65 -2.64 -4.76 -4.30
N TYR A 66 -3.01 -5.70 -3.43
CA TYR A 66 -2.78 -5.64 -2.00
C TYR A 66 -2.05 -6.90 -1.56
N PHE A 67 -0.85 -6.73 -1.00
CA PHE A 67 -0.01 -7.84 -0.57
C PHE A 67 0.21 -7.80 0.93
N LEU A 68 0.07 -8.96 1.59
CA LEU A 68 0.41 -9.13 3.00
C LEU A 68 1.80 -9.74 3.08
N THR A 69 2.79 -8.97 3.49
CA THR A 69 4.20 -9.33 3.36
C THR A 69 4.61 -10.56 4.15
N GLU A 70 3.89 -10.86 5.25
CA GLU A 70 4.18 -12.00 6.13
C GLU A 70 3.13 -13.10 6.05
N GLY A 71 2.07 -12.89 5.28
CA GLY A 71 0.95 -13.81 5.23
C GLY A 71 1.31 -15.21 4.75
N LEU A 72 2.26 -15.31 3.82
CA LEU A 72 2.68 -16.59 3.24
C LEU A 72 3.25 -17.52 4.32
N SER A 73 4.12 -17.02 5.19
CA SER A 73 4.71 -17.83 6.25
C SER A 73 3.69 -18.24 7.32
N ALA A 74 2.59 -17.50 7.44
CA ALA A 74 1.49 -17.82 8.34
C ALA A 74 0.43 -18.71 7.70
N GLY A 75 0.60 -19.10 6.42
CA GLY A 75 -0.34 -19.95 5.70
C GLY A 75 -1.59 -19.21 5.20
N HIS A 76 -1.57 -17.88 5.18
CA HIS A 76 -2.67 -17.07 4.67
C HIS A 76 -2.47 -16.72 3.20
N PRO A 77 -3.56 -16.48 2.44
CA PRO A 77 -3.44 -15.84 1.14
C PRO A 77 -2.74 -14.49 1.28
N THR A 78 -1.84 -14.17 0.35
CA THR A 78 -1.03 -12.96 0.42
C THR A 78 -1.37 -11.94 -0.65
N ASP A 79 -1.99 -12.38 -1.73
CA ASP A 79 -2.12 -11.59 -2.95
C ASP A 79 -3.59 -11.36 -3.29
N TYR A 80 -3.99 -10.09 -3.34
CA TYR A 80 -5.36 -9.71 -3.68
C TYR A 80 -5.33 -8.64 -4.77
N GLU A 81 -6.31 -8.69 -5.65
CA GLU A 81 -6.64 -7.57 -6.52
C GLU A 81 -7.94 -6.95 -6.03
N ILE A 82 -7.92 -5.65 -5.77
CA ILE A 82 -9.04 -4.92 -5.19
C ILE A 82 -9.46 -3.82 -6.18
N SER A 83 -10.75 -3.80 -6.54
CA SER A 83 -11.26 -2.71 -7.37
C SER A 83 -11.27 -1.40 -6.56
N VAL A 84 -11.11 -0.27 -7.25
CA VAL A 84 -11.06 1.03 -6.58
C VAL A 84 -12.29 1.27 -5.69
N PRO A 85 -13.54 0.98 -6.11
CA PRO A 85 -14.69 1.15 -5.22
C PRO A 85 -14.64 0.26 -3.96
N GLU A 86 -14.00 -0.90 -4.02
CA GLU A 86 -13.87 -1.82 -2.88
C GLU A 86 -12.67 -1.50 -1.98
N LEU A 87 -11.85 -0.54 -2.35
CA LEU A 87 -10.66 -0.14 -1.58
C LEU A 87 -11.10 0.72 -0.40
N THR A 88 -11.58 0.06 0.65
CA THR A 88 -12.14 0.68 1.86
C THR A 88 -11.45 0.12 3.09
N GLU A 89 -11.54 0.85 4.20
CA GLU A 89 -11.02 0.39 5.49
C GLU A 89 -11.65 -0.95 5.89
N ALA A 90 -12.95 -1.12 5.67
CA ALA A 90 -13.65 -2.36 6.00
C ALA A 90 -13.08 -3.55 5.21
N THR A 91 -12.86 -3.39 3.91
CA THR A 91 -12.31 -4.45 3.06
C THR A 91 -10.90 -4.83 3.51
N LEU A 92 -10.03 -3.84 3.72
CA LEU A 92 -8.65 -4.11 4.13
C LEU A 92 -8.59 -4.73 5.52
N SER A 93 -9.47 -4.33 6.43
CA SER A 93 -9.55 -4.91 7.78
C SER A 93 -9.93 -6.38 7.75
N GLU A 94 -10.79 -6.80 6.83
CA GLU A 94 -11.14 -8.22 6.66
C GLU A 94 -9.96 -9.05 6.18
N LEU A 95 -9.11 -8.46 5.35
CA LEU A 95 -7.97 -9.17 4.75
C LEU A 95 -6.74 -9.19 5.65
N ASN A 96 -6.53 -8.11 6.39
CA ASN A 96 -5.32 -7.92 7.19
C ASN A 96 -5.52 -8.47 8.60
N ASN A 97 -4.65 -9.38 9.00
CA ASN A 97 -4.65 -10.00 10.33
C ASN A 97 -3.47 -9.51 11.17
N GLY A 98 -3.14 -8.22 11.09
CA GLY A 98 -2.03 -7.65 11.82
C GLY A 98 -0.69 -7.80 11.10
N PHE A 99 -0.72 -7.87 9.76
CA PHE A 99 0.48 -7.98 8.95
C PHE A 99 0.87 -6.63 8.35
N GLU A 100 2.16 -6.43 8.15
CA GLU A 100 2.62 -5.38 7.25
C GLU A 100 2.08 -5.64 5.86
N SER A 101 1.81 -4.57 5.11
CA SER A 101 1.13 -4.69 3.83
C SER A 101 1.63 -3.70 2.81
N VAL A 102 1.38 -4.00 1.54
CA VAL A 102 1.73 -3.15 0.41
C VAL A 102 0.52 -3.00 -0.49
N LEU A 103 0.19 -1.74 -0.83
CA LEU A 103 -0.74 -1.43 -1.92
C LEU A 103 0.10 -0.97 -3.10
N VAL A 104 -0.11 -1.56 -4.27
CA VAL A 104 0.68 -1.22 -5.45
C VAL A 104 -0.20 -1.09 -6.68
N GLY A 105 0.25 -0.27 -7.65
CA GLY A 105 -0.36 -0.23 -8.96
C GLY A 105 -0.18 -1.57 -9.69
N THR A 106 -1.14 -1.93 -10.53
CA THR A 106 -1.08 -3.18 -11.28
C THR A 106 0.07 -3.24 -12.27
N ASP A 107 0.63 -2.10 -12.64
CA ASP A 107 1.84 -1.98 -13.47
C ASP A 107 3.11 -1.74 -12.64
N PHE A 108 2.99 -1.75 -11.30
CA PHE A 108 4.09 -1.50 -10.36
C PHE A 108 4.74 -0.10 -10.52
N SER A 109 3.98 0.89 -10.98
CA SER A 109 4.47 2.27 -11.15
C SER A 109 4.39 3.13 -9.90
N TRP A 110 3.74 2.64 -8.86
CA TRP A 110 3.67 3.27 -7.54
C TRP A 110 3.45 2.19 -6.49
N ALA A 111 3.83 2.50 -5.25
CA ALA A 111 3.66 1.56 -4.14
C ALA A 111 3.54 2.30 -2.82
N LEU A 112 2.72 1.73 -1.93
CA LEU A 112 2.52 2.20 -0.55
C LEU A 112 2.83 1.04 0.38
N PHE A 113 3.76 1.23 1.31
CA PHE A 113 4.12 0.22 2.31
C PHE A 113 3.69 0.68 3.69
N MET A 114 2.83 -0.10 4.34
CA MET A 114 2.42 0.11 5.73
C MET A 114 3.28 -0.75 6.64
N ASP A 115 4.12 -0.11 7.44
CA ASP A 115 5.00 -0.84 8.36
C ASP A 115 4.30 -1.14 9.70
N HIS A 116 4.95 -1.94 10.54
CA HIS A 116 4.42 -2.33 11.85
C HIS A 116 4.48 -1.20 12.88
N GLU A 117 5.19 -0.11 12.58
CA GLU A 117 5.23 1.08 13.45
C GLU A 117 4.11 2.06 13.13
N GLY A 118 3.29 1.74 12.14
CA GLY A 118 2.14 2.55 11.77
C GLY A 118 2.47 3.73 10.87
N ASN A 119 3.54 3.65 10.09
CA ASN A 119 3.90 4.66 9.11
C ASN A 119 3.67 4.16 7.70
N LEU A 120 3.23 5.05 6.82
CA LEU A 120 3.00 4.76 5.41
C LEU A 120 4.15 5.30 4.58
N HIS A 121 4.91 4.40 3.96
CA HIS A 121 6.00 4.76 3.06
C HIS A 121 5.47 4.83 1.63
N VAL A 122 5.82 5.90 0.92
CA VAL A 122 5.30 6.17 -0.43
C VAL A 122 6.45 6.18 -1.44
N ALA A 123 6.27 5.44 -2.53
CA ALA A 123 7.17 5.47 -3.68
C ALA A 123 6.37 5.65 -4.96
N GLY A 124 6.88 6.44 -5.89
CA GLY A 124 6.23 6.72 -7.17
C GLY A 124 6.09 8.20 -7.46
N PRO A 125 4.99 8.63 -8.08
CA PRO A 125 4.78 10.04 -8.42
C PRO A 125 4.65 10.95 -7.19
N ASP A 126 5.23 12.16 -7.28
CA ASP A 126 5.17 13.14 -6.19
C ASP A 126 3.73 13.53 -5.84
N ASP A 127 2.85 13.63 -6.83
CA ASP A 127 1.46 14.03 -6.60
C ASP A 127 0.67 13.01 -5.78
N LEU A 128 1.06 11.74 -5.81
CA LEU A 128 0.49 10.72 -4.93
C LEU A 128 0.81 11.04 -3.47
N PHE A 129 2.05 11.33 -3.17
CA PHE A 129 2.48 11.68 -1.83
C PHE A 129 1.77 12.93 -1.31
N VAL A 130 1.70 13.98 -2.14
CA VAL A 130 1.01 15.23 -1.78
C VAL A 130 -0.46 14.96 -1.49
N CYS A 131 -1.11 14.15 -2.31
CA CYS A 131 -2.51 13.79 -2.12
C CYS A 131 -2.75 13.09 -0.78
N LEU A 132 -1.91 12.12 -0.44
CA LEU A 132 -2.07 11.35 0.80
C LEU A 132 -1.68 12.16 2.03
N GLN A 133 -0.63 12.96 1.94
CA GLN A 133 -0.17 13.79 3.06
C GLN A 133 -1.20 14.83 3.48
N ALA A 134 -2.05 15.26 2.57
CA ALA A 134 -3.09 16.25 2.86
C ALA A 134 -4.11 15.79 3.91
N TRP A 135 -4.24 14.47 4.17
CA TRP A 135 -5.12 13.97 5.23
C TRP A 135 -4.72 14.49 6.60
N ASP A 136 -3.43 14.69 6.84
CA ASP A 136 -2.93 15.17 8.12
C ASP A 136 -3.38 16.61 8.40
N ARG A 137 -3.49 17.42 7.35
CA ARG A 137 -4.02 18.79 7.48
C ARG A 137 -5.49 18.79 7.87
N GLU A 138 -6.28 17.90 7.28
CA GLU A 138 -7.70 17.77 7.60
C GLU A 138 -7.91 17.31 9.04
N ARG A 139 -7.05 16.40 9.52
CA ARG A 139 -7.11 15.90 10.89
C ARG A 139 -6.87 16.99 11.92
N GLN A 140 -6.09 18.02 11.58
CA GLN A 140 -5.76 19.13 12.48
C GLN A 140 -6.85 20.23 12.55
N LEU A 141 -7.80 20.16 11.68
CA LEU A 141 -8.95 21.08 11.69
C LEU A 141 -10.04 20.52 12.65
#